data_b5eb95d4bdb0924ce85894c8562a7cb8
#
_entry.id   b5eb95d4bdb0924ce85894c8562a7cb8
#
_cell.length_a   1.000
_cell.length_b   1.000
_cell.length_c   1.000
_cell.angle_alpha   90.00
_cell.angle_beta   90.00
_cell.angle_gamma   90.00
#
_symmetry.space_group_name_H-M   'P 1'
#
loop_
_entity.id
_entity.type
_entity.pdbx_description
1 polymer ?
#
loop_
_entity_poly.entity_id
_entity_poly.type
_entity_poly.pdbx_seq_one_letter_code
_entity_poly.pdbx_strand_id
1 'polypeptide(L)' 'MKYSELVESGATESKRQDFLAEGEQTPITLRVPKNLKDAAAEAARLRGVSFSAFIRTCIINELTGRS' A
#
# COMPACT_ATOMS: atom_id res chain seq x y z
N MET A 1 -0.28 -16.08 -9.00
CA MET A 1 -1.45 -16.11 -8.08
C MET A 1 -2.05 -14.72 -7.95
N LYS A 2 -3.37 -14.64 -7.98
CA LYS A 2 -4.05 -13.38 -7.74
C LYS A 2 -4.28 -13.18 -6.26
N TYR A 3 -4.33 -11.92 -5.84
CA TYR A 3 -4.57 -11.58 -4.44
C TYR A 3 -5.88 -12.18 -3.92
N SER A 4 -6.94 -12.16 -4.74
CA SER A 4 -8.23 -12.73 -4.35
C SER A 4 -8.14 -14.22 -4.05
N GLU A 5 -7.32 -14.95 -4.78
CA GLU A 5 -7.09 -16.38 -4.52
C GLU A 5 -6.41 -16.58 -3.17
N LEU A 6 -5.47 -15.72 -2.85
CA LEU A 6 -4.78 -15.78 -1.57
C LEU A 6 -5.74 -15.54 -0.40
N VAL A 7 -6.64 -14.57 -0.55
CA VAL A 7 -7.65 -14.27 0.47
C VAL A 7 -8.60 -15.47 0.63
N GLU A 8 -9.05 -16.04 -0.47
CA GLU A 8 -9.96 -17.19 -0.45
C GLU A 8 -9.34 -18.43 0.18
N SER A 9 -8.02 -18.57 0.08
CA SER A 9 -7.30 -19.70 0.66
C SER A 9 -7.15 -19.58 2.19
N GLY A 10 -7.59 -18.47 2.78
CA GLY A 10 -7.49 -18.26 4.22
C GLY A 10 -6.10 -17.88 4.69
N ALA A 11 -5.28 -17.30 3.81
CA ALA A 11 -3.94 -16.87 4.16
C ALA A 11 -3.95 -15.86 5.29
N THR A 12 -2.94 -15.91 6.16
CA THR A 12 -2.81 -14.97 7.27
C THR A 12 -2.56 -13.55 6.74
N GLU A 13 -2.82 -12.57 7.59
CA GLU A 13 -2.53 -11.18 7.26
C GLU A 13 -1.07 -10.98 6.88
N SER A 14 -0.16 -11.62 7.61
CA SER A 14 1.27 -11.53 7.33
C SER A 14 1.61 -12.05 5.94
N LYS A 15 1.03 -13.18 5.54
CA LYS A 15 1.26 -13.74 4.21
C LYS A 15 0.69 -12.84 3.12
N ARG A 16 -0.48 -12.24 3.37
CA ARG A 16 -1.08 -11.32 2.42
C ARG A 16 -0.22 -10.07 2.25
N GLN A 17 0.34 -9.55 3.33
CA GLN A 17 1.22 -8.39 3.27
C GLN A 17 2.51 -8.71 2.52
N ASP A 18 3.09 -9.88 2.77
CA ASP A 18 4.30 -10.32 2.06
C ASP A 18 4.04 -10.41 0.56
N PHE A 19 2.91 -11.02 0.18
CA PHE A 19 2.54 -11.15 -1.22
C PHE A 19 2.40 -9.79 -1.90
N LEU A 20 1.76 -8.82 -1.22
CA LEU A 20 1.52 -7.49 -1.79
C LEU A 20 2.80 -6.65 -1.88
N ALA A 21 3.77 -6.91 -1.01
CA ALA A 21 5.03 -6.18 -0.98
C ALA A 21 6.08 -6.74 -1.93
N GLU A 22 5.93 -8.01 -2.34
CA GLU A 22 6.89 -8.69 -3.19
C GLU A 22 6.58 -8.47 -4.67
N GLY A 23 7.59 -8.78 -5.47
CA GLY A 23 7.44 -8.78 -6.91
C GLY A 23 7.98 -7.54 -7.58
N GLU A 24 7.84 -7.51 -8.89
CA GLU A 24 8.33 -6.44 -9.72
C GLU A 24 7.46 -5.19 -9.54
N GLN A 25 8.13 -4.06 -9.38
CA GLN A 25 7.41 -2.80 -9.20
C GLN A 25 6.97 -2.24 -10.55
N THR A 26 5.71 -1.86 -10.62
CA THR A 26 5.10 -1.31 -11.82
C THR A 26 4.69 0.13 -11.56
N PRO A 27 5.09 1.09 -12.41
CA PRO A 27 4.67 2.47 -12.21
C PRO A 27 3.18 2.64 -12.49
N ILE A 28 2.54 3.46 -11.69
CA ILE A 28 1.14 3.83 -11.89
C ILE A 28 1.00 5.34 -11.82
N THR A 29 -0.03 5.86 -12.48
CA THR A 29 -0.37 7.27 -12.40
C THR A 29 -1.67 7.42 -11.62
N LEU A 30 -1.65 8.31 -10.63
CA LEU A 30 -2.79 8.52 -9.76
C LEU A 30 -3.09 10.01 -9.67
N ARG A 31 -4.35 10.37 -9.85
CA ARG A 31 -4.81 11.74 -9.69
C ARG A 31 -5.55 11.88 -8.37
N VAL A 32 -5.13 12.84 -7.56
CA VAL A 32 -5.75 13.12 -6.27
C VAL A 32 -5.87 14.62 -6.09
N PRO A 33 -6.79 15.09 -5.25
CA PRO A 33 -6.85 16.51 -4.91
C PRO A 33 -5.52 16.98 -4.31
N LYS A 34 -5.16 18.23 -4.58
CA LYS A 34 -3.90 18.80 -4.10
C LYS A 34 -3.76 18.72 -2.58
N ASN A 35 -4.83 19.00 -1.86
CA ASN A 35 -4.78 18.96 -0.39
C ASN A 35 -4.48 17.56 0.13
N LEU A 36 -5.03 16.54 -0.51
CA LEU A 36 -4.75 15.15 -0.14
C LEU A 36 -3.29 14.80 -0.41
N LYS A 37 -2.79 15.21 -1.57
CA LYS A 37 -1.39 14.97 -1.92
C LYS A 37 -0.45 15.64 -0.91
N ASP A 38 -0.72 16.90 -0.58
CA ASP A 38 0.12 17.65 0.34
C ASP A 38 0.10 17.05 1.74
N ALA A 39 -1.07 16.63 2.22
CA ALA A 39 -1.20 15.98 3.52
C ALA A 39 -0.45 14.65 3.56
N ALA A 40 -0.55 13.86 2.50
CA ALA A 40 0.15 12.58 2.41
C ALA A 40 1.66 12.78 2.38
N ALA A 41 2.14 13.76 1.64
CA ALA A 41 3.58 14.08 1.58
C ALA A 41 4.11 14.51 2.94
N GLU A 42 3.34 15.31 3.66
CA GLU A 42 3.72 15.72 5.01
C GLU A 42 3.75 14.54 5.97
N ALA A 43 2.75 13.67 5.91
CA ALA A 43 2.71 12.47 6.75
C ALA A 43 3.89 11.54 6.47
N ALA A 44 4.26 11.38 5.19
CA ALA A 44 5.42 10.57 4.81
C ALA A 44 6.70 11.15 5.40
N ARG A 45 6.86 12.48 5.32
CA ARG A 45 8.02 13.17 5.87
C ARG A 45 8.11 12.97 7.38
N LEU A 46 7.00 13.07 8.08
CA LEU A 46 6.95 12.87 9.53
C LEU A 46 7.31 11.44 9.94
N ARG A 47 7.02 10.46 9.08
CA ARG A 47 7.39 9.06 9.32
C ARG A 47 8.79 8.73 8.86
N GLY A 48 9.46 9.64 8.17
CA GLY A 48 10.79 9.40 7.66
C GLY A 48 10.86 8.44 6.49
N VAL A 49 9.77 8.36 5.70
CA VAL A 49 9.71 7.48 4.52
C VAL A 49 9.45 8.31 3.27
N SER A 50 9.75 7.74 2.09
CA SER A 50 9.44 8.42 0.84
C SER A 50 7.93 8.47 0.61
N PHE A 51 7.49 9.42 -0.22
CA PHE A 51 6.09 9.53 -0.59
C PHE A 51 5.57 8.23 -1.20
N SER A 52 6.34 7.65 -2.12
CA SER A 52 5.95 6.38 -2.77
C SER A 52 5.83 5.25 -1.77
N ALA A 53 6.75 5.13 -0.83
CA ALA A 53 6.69 4.10 0.20
C ALA A 53 5.46 4.29 1.10
N PHE A 54 5.15 5.54 1.44
CA PHE A 54 3.98 5.87 2.23
C PHE A 54 2.70 5.43 1.52
N ILE A 55 2.57 5.75 0.23
CA ILE A 55 1.39 5.40 -0.56
C ILE A 55 1.25 3.87 -0.66
N ARG A 56 2.34 3.16 -0.94
CA ARG A 56 2.31 1.69 -1.00
C ARG A 56 1.83 1.09 0.31
N THR A 57 2.33 1.59 1.42
CA THR A 57 1.94 1.12 2.75
C THR A 57 0.45 1.37 3.01
N CYS A 58 -0.06 2.54 2.64
CA CYS A 58 -1.47 2.85 2.80
C CYS A 58 -2.35 1.87 2.02
N ILE A 59 -1.97 1.57 0.77
CA ILE A 59 -2.73 0.65 -0.07
C ILE A 59 -2.70 -0.76 0.52
N ILE A 60 -1.54 -1.23 0.94
CA ILE A 60 -1.39 -2.56 1.54
C ILE A 60 -2.24 -2.66 2.81
N ASN A 61 -2.19 -1.64 3.65
CA ASN A 61 -2.96 -1.63 4.89
C ASN A 61 -4.47 -1.68 4.63
N GLU A 62 -4.92 -0.94 3.62
CA GLU A 62 -6.34 -0.97 3.24
C GLU A 62 -6.76 -2.35 2.75
N LEU A 63 -5.93 -2.98 1.92
CA LEU A 63 -6.22 -4.31 1.38
C LEU A 63 -6.21 -5.39 2.44
N THR A 64 -5.38 -5.23 3.47
CA THR A 64 -5.26 -6.24 4.55
C THR A 64 -6.14 -5.92 5.76
N GLY A 65 -6.89 -4.81 5.71
CA GLY A 65 -7.77 -4.41 6.80
C GLY A 65 -7.07 -3.78 7.99
N ARG A 66 -5.82 -3.40 7.84
CA ARG A 66 -5.07 -2.67 8.88
C ARG A 66 -5.34 -1.19 8.76
N SER A 67 -5.52 -0.55 9.87
CA SER A 67 -5.70 0.90 9.91
C SER A 67 -4.55 1.57 10.63
#